data_64e080794f2479af666986dce9eae26a
#
_entry.id   64e080794f2479af666986dce9eae26a
#
_cell.length_a   1.000
_cell.length_b   1.000
_cell.length_c   1.000
_cell.angle_alpha   90.00
_cell.angle_beta   90.00
_cell.angle_gamma   90.00
#
_symmetry.space_group_name_H-M   'P 1'
#
loop_
_entity.id
_entity.type
_entity.pdbx_description
1 polymer ?
#
loop_
_entity_poly.entity_id
_entity_poly.type
_entity_poly.pdbx_seq_one_letter_code
_entity_poly.pdbx_strand_id
1 'polypeptide(L)'
;ASDVYKRQDYTSTTSPGDTTYYVSFNSGNDENDGKSEDKPFKNLGKINSITFNPGDIIKFKSGESWKGYFKLRGSGSEDKPISIENYSSGNKPIIDGDGYQAAVFIENMEYVNISGLELTNQASHKFTNGSVKLMDQSSRTGLDLRFGLLVLRHGSGNIRNININDIKISDIYPTPNNSDNNHQGYGIRFESLNDDNVLNYYNGIQMENLDILNTGHYGIHIVNRMSGAQADYYHRNIVIKNSKFTDNGGSGIVLARCKDVVVENSEFKGSGSGKDSRMWNRGSSLWTYTCN
;
A
#
# COMPACT_ATOMS: atom_id res chain seq x y z
N ALA A 1 -2.33 32.23 2.51
CA ALA A 1 -2.58 31.74 3.87
C ALA A 1 -2.19 30.28 3.89
N SER A 2 -1.09 29.96 4.58
CA SER A 2 -0.66 28.59 4.80
C SER A 2 -1.61 28.00 5.84
N ASP A 3 -2.48 27.09 5.40
CA ASP A 3 -3.17 26.20 6.33
C ASP A 3 -2.12 25.30 7.00
N VAL A 4 -1.68 25.75 8.16
CA VAL A 4 -0.96 24.91 9.09
C VAL A 4 -1.98 23.88 9.57
N TYR A 5 -2.02 22.71 8.95
CA TYR A 5 -2.69 21.56 9.52
C TYR A 5 -2.08 21.32 10.89
N LYS A 6 -2.74 21.79 11.94
CA LYS A 6 -2.40 21.38 13.31
C LYS A 6 -2.54 19.85 13.31
N ARG A 7 -1.42 19.16 13.51
CA ARG A 7 -1.43 17.71 13.75
C ARG A 7 -2.34 17.51 14.97
N GLN A 8 -3.52 16.96 14.73
CA GLN A 8 -4.43 16.62 15.82
C GLN A 8 -3.87 15.34 16.44
N ASP A 9 -3.38 15.44 17.66
CA ASP A 9 -2.87 14.28 18.39
C ASP A 9 -4.06 13.50 18.95
N TYR A 10 -4.30 12.34 18.35
CA TYR A 10 -5.32 11.41 18.83
C TYR A 10 -4.72 10.46 19.86
N THR A 11 -5.44 10.23 20.94
CA THR A 11 -5.09 9.18 21.91
C THR A 11 -5.17 7.82 21.27
N SER A 12 -4.10 7.04 21.36
CA SER A 12 -4.08 5.66 20.88
C SER A 12 -5.05 4.80 21.65
N THR A 13 -5.83 4.00 20.93
CA THR A 13 -6.80 3.06 21.48
C THR A 13 -6.64 1.68 20.86
N THR A 14 -7.17 0.65 21.52
CA THR A 14 -7.19 -0.71 20.99
C THR A 14 -8.64 -1.14 20.80
N SER A 15 -8.95 -1.68 19.62
CA SER A 15 -10.25 -2.26 19.33
C SER A 15 -10.47 -3.54 20.15
N PRO A 16 -11.70 -3.84 20.57
CA PRO A 16 -12.01 -5.12 21.20
C PRO A 16 -11.96 -6.31 20.21
N GLY A 17 -11.94 -6.07 18.91
CA GLY A 17 -12.15 -7.07 17.87
C GLY A 17 -13.64 -7.24 17.49
N ASP A 18 -13.87 -7.95 16.38
CA ASP A 18 -15.22 -8.17 15.81
C ASP A 18 -16.05 -6.88 15.70
N THR A 19 -15.40 -5.76 15.42
CA THR A 19 -16.01 -4.43 15.39
C THR A 19 -15.89 -3.81 14.00
N THR A 20 -16.98 -3.21 13.51
CA THR A 20 -16.98 -2.43 12.27
C THR A 20 -16.81 -0.95 12.59
N TYR A 21 -15.84 -0.32 11.95
CA TYR A 21 -15.57 1.12 12.01
C TYR A 21 -15.89 1.77 10.67
N TYR A 22 -16.57 2.90 10.73
CA TYR A 22 -16.97 3.69 9.57
C TYR A 22 -16.19 5.00 9.51
N VAL A 23 -15.78 5.38 8.31
CA VAL A 23 -15.03 6.61 8.05
C VAL A 23 -15.72 7.37 6.91
N SER A 24 -16.11 8.60 7.15
CA SER A 24 -16.70 9.51 6.15
C SER A 24 -16.11 10.90 6.29
N PHE A 25 -15.50 11.41 5.24
CA PHE A 25 -14.92 12.75 5.24
C PHE A 25 -15.99 13.85 5.35
N ASN A 26 -17.12 13.66 4.66
CA ASN A 26 -18.16 14.69 4.57
C ASN A 26 -19.08 14.69 5.80
N SER A 27 -19.47 13.52 6.31
CA SER A 27 -20.45 13.41 7.42
C SER A 27 -19.82 12.97 8.74
N GLY A 28 -18.53 12.63 8.75
CA GLY A 28 -17.84 12.15 9.94
C GLY A 28 -17.48 13.25 10.94
N ASN A 29 -17.27 12.80 12.18
CA ASN A 29 -16.75 13.60 13.27
C ASN A 29 -15.85 12.70 14.14
N ASP A 30 -14.64 13.14 14.45
CA ASP A 30 -13.68 12.35 15.22
C ASP A 30 -14.00 12.22 16.71
N GLU A 31 -15.02 12.94 17.18
CA GLU A 31 -15.62 12.74 18.51
C GLU A 31 -16.63 11.56 18.54
N ASN A 32 -17.03 11.05 17.39
CA ASN A 32 -17.88 9.87 17.30
C ASN A 32 -17.14 8.61 17.76
N ASP A 33 -17.88 7.54 17.97
CA ASP A 33 -17.30 6.21 18.26
C ASP A 33 -16.90 5.43 17.00
N GLY A 34 -17.32 5.91 15.82
CA GLY A 34 -17.05 5.33 14.51
C GLY A 34 -17.74 3.99 14.23
N LYS A 35 -18.67 3.53 15.09
CA LYS A 35 -19.23 2.17 15.04
C LYS A 35 -20.55 2.05 14.27
N SER A 36 -21.02 3.12 13.66
CA SER A 36 -22.19 3.11 12.79
C SER A 36 -22.03 4.08 11.62
N GLU A 37 -22.81 3.88 10.56
CA GLU A 37 -22.84 4.77 9.41
C GLU A 37 -23.31 6.19 9.75
N ASP A 38 -24.12 6.34 10.80
CA ASP A 38 -24.63 7.63 11.28
C ASP A 38 -23.63 8.37 12.17
N LYS A 39 -22.63 7.66 12.71
CA LYS A 39 -21.59 8.23 13.59
C LYS A 39 -20.19 7.83 13.14
N PRO A 40 -19.81 8.09 11.88
CA PRO A 40 -18.50 7.73 11.37
C PRO A 40 -17.40 8.64 11.93
N PHE A 41 -16.17 8.17 11.92
CA PHE A 41 -14.99 9.02 12.05
C PHE A 41 -14.82 9.90 10.80
N LYS A 42 -14.04 10.97 10.92
CA LYS A 42 -13.78 11.88 9.80
C LYS A 42 -12.42 11.68 9.17
N ASN A 43 -11.38 11.72 9.98
CA ASN A 43 -10.01 11.87 9.49
C ASN A 43 -9.19 10.59 9.57
N LEU A 44 -8.22 10.45 8.65
CA LEU A 44 -7.25 9.33 8.69
C LEU A 44 -6.47 9.30 9.99
N GLY A 45 -6.14 10.44 10.59
CA GLY A 45 -5.45 10.50 11.86
C GLY A 45 -6.19 9.78 12.99
N LYS A 46 -7.52 9.89 13.02
CA LYS A 46 -8.35 9.20 14.02
C LYS A 46 -8.31 7.69 13.85
N ILE A 47 -8.51 7.20 12.63
CA ILE A 47 -8.48 5.76 12.37
C ILE A 47 -7.07 5.19 12.53
N ASN A 48 -6.02 5.95 12.21
CA ASN A 48 -4.63 5.58 12.43
C ASN A 48 -4.25 5.44 13.92
N SER A 49 -5.03 6.03 14.83
CA SER A 49 -4.78 5.93 16.28
C SER A 49 -5.29 4.63 16.89
N ILE A 50 -6.00 3.81 16.11
CA ILE A 50 -6.59 2.56 16.59
C ILE A 50 -5.66 1.39 16.24
N THR A 51 -5.39 0.53 17.24
CA THR A 51 -4.83 -0.80 17.01
C THR A 51 -6.00 -1.78 16.89
N PHE A 52 -6.11 -2.40 15.72
CA PHE A 52 -7.19 -3.33 15.41
C PHE A 52 -6.88 -4.73 15.90
N ASN A 53 -7.93 -5.51 16.14
CA ASN A 53 -7.88 -6.90 16.57
C ASN A 53 -8.63 -7.81 15.57
N PRO A 54 -8.47 -9.14 15.67
CA PRO A 54 -9.13 -10.08 14.77
C PRO A 54 -10.64 -9.83 14.63
N GLY A 55 -11.09 -9.86 13.36
CA GLY A 55 -12.48 -9.65 13.00
C GLY A 55 -12.92 -8.19 12.85
N ASP A 56 -12.01 -7.22 13.05
CA ASP A 56 -12.34 -5.81 12.83
C ASP A 56 -12.46 -5.50 11.33
N ILE A 57 -13.40 -4.62 11.01
CA ILE A 57 -13.67 -4.14 9.66
C ILE A 57 -13.59 -2.62 9.65
N ILE A 58 -12.81 -2.05 8.74
CA ILE A 58 -12.70 -0.62 8.52
C ILE A 58 -13.38 -0.28 7.20
N LYS A 59 -14.40 0.56 7.22
CA LYS A 59 -15.21 0.93 6.07
C LYS A 59 -15.06 2.39 5.70
N PHE A 60 -14.57 2.67 4.50
CA PHE A 60 -14.49 4.01 3.92
C PHE A 60 -15.69 4.30 3.02
N LYS A 61 -16.28 5.48 3.15
CA LYS A 61 -17.47 5.83 2.38
C LYS A 61 -17.17 6.06 0.92
N SER A 62 -17.88 5.34 0.05
CA SER A 62 -17.79 5.48 -1.41
C SER A 62 -18.06 6.92 -1.86
N GLY A 63 -17.35 7.39 -2.90
CA GLY A 63 -17.47 8.72 -3.47
C GLY A 63 -16.76 9.82 -2.68
N GLU A 64 -16.05 9.48 -1.61
CA GLU A 64 -15.31 10.45 -0.80
C GLU A 64 -13.80 10.28 -0.93
N SER A 65 -13.03 11.28 -0.50
CA SER A 65 -11.57 11.25 -0.59
C SER A 65 -10.91 11.83 0.66
N TRP A 66 -9.75 11.25 1.01
CA TRP A 66 -8.90 11.69 2.11
C TRP A 66 -7.50 11.99 1.60
N LYS A 67 -6.89 13.04 2.13
CA LYS A 67 -5.48 13.38 1.91
C LYS A 67 -4.64 12.98 3.10
N GLY A 68 -3.51 12.37 2.83
CA GLY A 68 -2.59 11.84 3.83
C GLY A 68 -2.41 10.34 3.68
N TYR A 69 -1.97 9.68 4.74
CA TYR A 69 -1.76 8.23 4.73
C TYR A 69 -2.67 7.51 5.71
N PHE A 70 -3.09 6.33 5.34
CA PHE A 70 -3.73 5.37 6.24
C PHE A 70 -2.70 4.32 6.67
N LYS A 71 -2.41 4.26 7.97
CA LYS A 71 -1.53 3.25 8.57
C LYS A 71 -2.35 2.26 9.38
N LEU A 72 -2.50 1.05 8.85
CA LEU A 72 -3.13 -0.04 9.57
C LEU A 72 -2.22 -0.52 10.71
N ARG A 73 -2.79 -0.82 11.88
CA ARG A 73 -2.11 -1.38 13.06
C ARG A 73 -2.88 -2.57 13.60
N GLY A 74 -2.16 -3.61 14.00
CA GLY A 74 -2.74 -4.86 14.51
C GLY A 74 -2.82 -5.94 13.42
N SER A 75 -3.07 -7.17 13.80
CA SER A 75 -3.19 -8.31 12.89
C SER A 75 -4.50 -9.04 13.10
N GLY A 76 -5.02 -9.64 12.03
CA GLY A 76 -6.12 -10.58 12.11
C GLY A 76 -5.67 -11.96 12.59
N SER A 77 -6.55 -12.92 12.47
CA SER A 77 -6.28 -14.35 12.60
C SER A 77 -6.84 -15.09 11.40
N GLU A 78 -6.49 -16.36 11.26
CA GLU A 78 -6.91 -17.18 10.12
C GLU A 78 -8.42 -17.17 9.90
N ASP A 79 -9.19 -17.33 10.97
CA ASP A 79 -10.66 -17.33 10.93
C ASP A 79 -11.28 -15.93 10.99
N LYS A 80 -10.51 -14.93 11.41
CA LYS A 80 -10.98 -13.56 11.64
C LYS A 80 -9.96 -12.54 11.13
N PRO A 81 -9.80 -12.38 9.81
CA PRO A 81 -8.91 -11.35 9.25
C PRO A 81 -9.42 -9.94 9.63
N ILE A 82 -8.51 -8.98 9.63
CA ILE A 82 -8.88 -7.56 9.61
C ILE A 82 -9.22 -7.21 8.16
N SER A 83 -10.34 -6.54 7.94
CA SER A 83 -10.79 -6.15 6.60
C SER A 83 -10.87 -4.63 6.44
N ILE A 84 -10.43 -4.15 5.29
CA ILE A 84 -10.59 -2.77 4.84
C ILE A 84 -11.45 -2.80 3.59
N GLU A 85 -12.54 -2.05 3.59
CA GLU A 85 -13.56 -2.09 2.52
C GLU A 85 -14.15 -0.69 2.29
N ASN A 86 -14.91 -0.57 1.22
CA ASN A 86 -15.82 0.56 1.04
C ASN A 86 -17.23 0.23 1.54
N TYR A 87 -18.02 1.26 1.79
CA TYR A 87 -19.46 1.15 2.04
C TYR A 87 -20.24 2.20 1.28
N SER A 88 -21.53 2.01 1.15
CA SER A 88 -22.45 2.74 0.29
C SER A 88 -22.15 2.53 -1.21
N SER A 89 -23.10 2.88 -2.04
CA SER A 89 -22.95 2.88 -3.50
C SER A 89 -22.14 4.09 -3.98
N GLY A 90 -21.46 3.95 -5.12
CA GLY A 90 -20.72 5.05 -5.73
C GLY A 90 -19.32 4.64 -6.18
N ASN A 91 -18.53 5.63 -6.56
CA ASN A 91 -17.13 5.43 -6.88
C ASN A 91 -16.34 4.96 -5.66
N LYS A 92 -15.24 4.25 -5.89
CA LYS A 92 -14.34 3.85 -4.80
C LYS A 92 -13.90 5.07 -3.98
N PRO A 93 -13.83 4.94 -2.64
CA PRO A 93 -13.21 5.95 -1.80
C PRO A 93 -11.73 6.10 -2.16
N ILE A 94 -11.24 7.35 -2.19
CA ILE A 94 -9.88 7.66 -2.61
C ILE A 94 -9.04 7.99 -1.39
N ILE A 95 -7.91 7.30 -1.23
CA ILE A 95 -6.85 7.72 -0.33
C ILE A 95 -5.73 8.31 -1.18
N ASP A 96 -5.59 9.63 -1.13
CA ASP A 96 -4.52 10.39 -1.79
C ASP A 96 -3.37 10.55 -0.79
N GLY A 97 -2.24 9.91 -1.08
CA GLY A 97 -1.05 9.95 -0.23
C GLY A 97 -0.46 11.33 0.01
N ASP A 98 -0.91 12.36 -0.70
CA ASP A 98 -0.52 13.78 -0.53
C ASP A 98 1.01 13.98 -0.42
N GLY A 99 1.78 13.18 -1.16
CA GLY A 99 3.24 13.21 -1.15
C GLY A 99 3.89 12.50 0.05
N TYR A 100 3.13 11.85 0.92
CA TYR A 100 3.69 10.91 1.91
C TYR A 100 4.31 9.70 1.21
N GLN A 101 5.11 8.92 1.92
CA GLN A 101 5.77 7.75 1.35
C GLN A 101 4.77 6.73 0.79
N ALA A 102 3.64 6.50 1.46
CA ALA A 102 2.57 5.66 0.94
C ALA A 102 1.18 6.27 1.21
N ALA A 103 0.20 5.95 0.36
CA ALA A 103 -1.20 6.23 0.65
C ALA A 103 -1.75 5.26 1.70
N VAL A 104 -1.43 3.96 1.56
CA VAL A 104 -1.73 2.93 2.57
C VAL A 104 -0.45 2.24 3.00
N PHE A 105 -0.27 2.08 4.30
CA PHE A 105 0.90 1.46 4.89
C PHE A 105 0.53 0.35 5.86
N ILE A 106 1.14 -0.81 5.68
CA ILE A 106 1.00 -2.01 6.51
C ILE A 106 2.39 -2.47 6.93
N GLU A 107 2.60 -2.68 8.22
CA GLU A 107 3.89 -3.08 8.75
C GLU A 107 3.74 -4.22 9.75
N ASN A 108 4.43 -5.33 9.51
CA ASN A 108 4.45 -6.50 10.39
C ASN A 108 3.06 -7.07 10.74
N MET A 109 2.14 -7.07 9.78
CA MET A 109 0.78 -7.54 9.98
C MET A 109 0.48 -8.77 9.13
N GLU A 110 -0.37 -9.63 9.62
CA GLU A 110 -0.86 -10.82 8.91
C GLU A 110 -2.39 -10.93 8.98
N TYR A 111 -2.96 -11.73 8.10
CA TYR A 111 -4.40 -11.93 7.97
C TYR A 111 -5.15 -10.62 7.75
N VAL A 112 -4.82 -9.95 6.65
CA VAL A 112 -5.41 -8.66 6.27
C VAL A 112 -6.05 -8.78 4.90
N ASN A 113 -7.27 -8.31 4.78
CA ASN A 113 -8.00 -8.15 3.52
C ASN A 113 -8.16 -6.67 3.21
N ILE A 114 -7.87 -6.28 1.97
CA ILE A 114 -8.04 -4.89 1.49
C ILE A 114 -8.85 -4.93 0.20
N SER A 115 -9.96 -4.22 0.16
CA SER A 115 -10.79 -4.17 -1.04
C SER A 115 -11.50 -2.84 -1.24
N GLY A 116 -11.95 -2.62 -2.48
CA GLY A 116 -12.87 -1.54 -2.81
C GLY A 116 -12.32 -0.12 -2.70
N LEU A 117 -11.00 0.10 -2.75
CA LEU A 117 -10.36 1.41 -2.62
C LEU A 117 -9.73 1.89 -3.93
N GLU A 118 -9.59 3.20 -4.05
CA GLU A 118 -8.70 3.84 -5.01
C GLU A 118 -7.55 4.54 -4.26
N LEU A 119 -6.31 4.32 -4.72
CA LEU A 119 -5.11 4.88 -4.10
C LEU A 119 -4.38 5.76 -5.12
N THR A 120 -4.03 6.97 -4.71
CA THR A 120 -3.18 7.88 -5.49
C THR A 120 -2.06 8.43 -4.60
N ASN A 121 -0.93 8.82 -5.19
CA ASN A 121 0.14 9.44 -4.40
C ASN A 121 1.12 10.19 -5.29
N GLN A 122 0.93 11.48 -5.41
CA GLN A 122 1.78 12.32 -6.24
C GLN A 122 2.65 13.24 -5.39
N ALA A 123 3.95 13.19 -5.63
CA ALA A 123 4.84 14.24 -5.18
C ALA A 123 4.69 15.49 -6.05
N SER A 124 5.21 16.62 -5.56
CA SER A 124 5.26 17.86 -6.35
C SER A 124 6.02 17.67 -7.66
N HIS A 125 5.60 18.36 -8.71
CA HIS A 125 6.35 18.42 -9.97
C HIS A 125 7.70 19.15 -9.87
N LYS A 126 7.95 19.83 -8.76
CA LYS A 126 9.23 20.51 -8.51
C LYS A 126 10.03 19.73 -7.48
N PHE A 127 11.27 19.42 -7.83
CA PHE A 127 12.19 18.86 -6.86
C PHE A 127 12.49 19.91 -5.78
N THR A 128 12.29 19.53 -4.53
CA THR A 128 12.75 20.29 -3.37
C THR A 128 13.45 19.32 -2.44
N ASN A 129 14.61 19.70 -1.92
CA ASN A 129 15.30 18.90 -0.93
C ASN A 129 14.37 18.67 0.28
N GLY A 130 14.17 17.42 0.69
CA GLY A 130 13.22 17.08 1.73
C GLY A 130 11.74 17.00 1.30
N SER A 131 11.49 16.82 -0.01
CA SER A 131 10.12 16.70 -0.55
C SER A 131 9.33 15.46 -0.11
N VAL A 132 10.01 14.46 0.47
CA VAL A 132 9.35 13.26 0.99
C VAL A 132 8.74 13.56 2.35
N LYS A 133 7.44 13.47 2.47
CA LYS A 133 6.75 13.47 3.75
C LYS A 133 6.90 12.09 4.38
N LEU A 134 7.66 12.01 5.46
CA LEU A 134 7.90 10.75 6.16
C LEU A 134 6.65 10.36 6.97
N MET A 135 6.37 9.07 6.96
CA MET A 135 5.41 8.44 7.87
C MET A 135 6.12 8.00 9.15
N ASP A 136 5.36 7.70 10.18
CA ASP A 136 5.89 7.07 11.38
C ASP A 136 6.55 5.73 11.02
N GLN A 137 7.76 5.50 11.52
CA GLN A 137 8.48 4.23 11.40
C GLN A 137 8.78 3.79 9.96
N SER A 138 8.95 4.72 9.04
CA SER A 138 9.42 4.37 7.71
C SER A 138 10.92 4.04 7.75
N SER A 139 11.26 2.83 7.32
CA SER A 139 12.64 2.38 7.19
C SER A 139 13.37 2.95 5.95
N ARG A 140 12.66 3.66 5.11
CA ARG A 140 13.18 4.16 3.82
C ARG A 140 13.34 5.68 3.83
N THR A 141 13.93 6.17 4.90
CA THR A 141 14.27 7.59 5.03
C THR A 141 15.34 8.02 4.01
N GLY A 142 15.23 9.23 3.51
CA GLY A 142 16.21 9.83 2.59
C GLY A 142 16.05 9.42 1.12
N LEU A 143 15.10 8.55 0.76
CA LEU A 143 14.78 8.19 -0.61
C LEU A 143 13.48 8.85 -1.05
N ASP A 144 13.45 9.34 -2.29
CA ASP A 144 12.23 9.88 -2.90
C ASP A 144 11.36 8.76 -3.48
N LEU A 145 10.73 8.00 -2.59
CA LEU A 145 9.86 6.89 -2.93
C LEU A 145 8.40 7.24 -2.66
N ARG A 146 7.53 6.81 -3.57
CA ARG A 146 6.07 6.91 -3.40
C ARG A 146 5.45 5.56 -3.67
N PHE A 147 4.51 5.21 -2.82
CA PHE A 147 3.76 3.96 -2.92
C PHE A 147 2.25 4.25 -2.87
N GLY A 148 1.49 3.53 -3.65
CA GLY A 148 0.05 3.41 -3.41
C GLY A 148 -0.17 2.59 -2.13
N LEU A 149 0.27 1.33 -2.15
CA LEU A 149 0.26 0.44 -0.99
C LEU A 149 1.69 -0.06 -0.69
N LEU A 150 2.16 0.19 0.53
CA LEU A 150 3.41 -0.37 1.05
C LEU A 150 3.11 -1.41 2.13
N VAL A 151 3.58 -2.63 1.92
CA VAL A 151 3.52 -3.74 2.88
C VAL A 151 4.94 -4.11 3.27
N LEU A 152 5.30 -3.87 4.52
CA LEU A 152 6.66 -3.95 5.01
C LEU A 152 6.80 -5.02 6.10
N ARG A 153 7.90 -5.75 6.05
CA ARG A 153 8.25 -6.76 7.04
C ARG A 153 9.62 -6.48 7.64
N HIS A 154 9.64 -6.41 8.97
CA HIS A 154 10.84 -6.36 9.80
C HIS A 154 10.88 -7.55 10.76
N GLY A 155 12.08 -7.88 11.24
CA GLY A 155 12.29 -8.93 12.24
C GLY A 155 12.10 -10.34 11.69
N SER A 156 11.95 -11.34 12.56
CA SER A 156 11.94 -12.76 12.21
C SER A 156 10.55 -13.33 11.94
N GLY A 157 10.51 -14.44 11.20
CA GLY A 157 9.32 -15.24 10.94
C GLY A 157 8.55 -14.85 9.69
N ASN A 158 7.57 -15.66 9.33
CA ASN A 158 6.72 -15.42 8.17
C ASN A 158 5.45 -14.63 8.57
N ILE A 159 5.01 -13.81 7.65
CA ILE A 159 3.69 -13.15 7.65
C ILE A 159 2.78 -13.90 6.70
N ARG A 160 1.56 -14.14 7.13
CA ARG A 160 0.58 -14.95 6.41
C ARG A 160 -0.59 -14.12 5.89
N ASN A 161 -1.11 -14.55 4.74
CA ASN A 161 -2.42 -14.17 4.20
C ASN A 161 -2.69 -12.65 4.15
N ILE A 162 -2.09 -12.01 3.16
CA ILE A 162 -2.44 -10.65 2.75
C ILE A 162 -3.23 -10.75 1.44
N ASN A 163 -4.50 -10.37 1.48
CA ASN A 163 -5.38 -10.41 0.34
C ASN A 163 -5.74 -8.99 -0.12
N ILE A 164 -5.57 -8.72 -1.40
CA ILE A 164 -5.86 -7.42 -2.02
C ILE A 164 -6.78 -7.67 -3.21
N ASN A 165 -7.97 -7.12 -3.17
CA ASN A 165 -8.96 -7.35 -4.20
C ASN A 165 -9.69 -6.08 -4.60
N ASP A 166 -10.01 -5.93 -5.89
CA ASP A 166 -10.80 -4.81 -6.39
C ASP A 166 -10.25 -3.43 -6.00
N ILE A 167 -8.95 -3.23 -6.22
CA ILE A 167 -8.25 -1.97 -5.94
C ILE A 167 -7.87 -1.29 -7.24
N LYS A 168 -8.13 0.03 -7.30
CA LYS A 168 -7.57 0.89 -8.33
C LYS A 168 -6.39 1.67 -7.75
N ILE A 169 -5.28 1.74 -8.48
CA ILE A 169 -4.09 2.51 -8.09
C ILE A 169 -3.67 3.35 -9.29
N SER A 170 -3.58 4.67 -9.11
CA SER A 170 -3.20 5.55 -10.20
C SER A 170 -2.32 6.69 -9.76
N ASP A 171 -1.48 7.15 -10.69
CA ASP A 171 -0.69 8.38 -10.52
C ASP A 171 0.21 8.35 -9.29
N ILE A 172 1.03 7.32 -9.20
CA ILE A 172 2.01 7.16 -8.12
C ILE A 172 3.35 7.69 -8.60
N TYR A 173 3.67 8.94 -8.25
CA TYR A 173 4.82 9.62 -8.78
C TYR A 173 5.77 10.16 -7.70
N PRO A 174 7.09 9.94 -7.85
CA PRO A 174 8.12 10.65 -7.09
C PRO A 174 8.21 12.11 -7.55
N THR A 175 9.12 12.88 -6.98
CA THR A 175 9.50 14.17 -7.55
C THR A 175 10.26 13.98 -8.85
N PRO A 176 10.21 14.93 -9.79
CA PRO A 176 11.05 14.88 -10.97
C PRO A 176 12.53 14.95 -10.57
N ASN A 177 13.32 13.96 -10.97
CA ASN A 177 14.76 13.98 -10.79
C ASN A 177 15.46 13.16 -11.89
N ASN A 178 16.71 13.49 -12.15
CA ASN A 178 17.56 12.80 -13.13
C ASN A 178 18.29 11.57 -12.56
N SER A 179 18.08 11.20 -11.30
CA SER A 179 18.74 10.08 -10.65
C SER A 179 17.78 8.92 -10.45
N ASP A 180 17.84 7.94 -11.32
CA ASP A 180 16.90 6.83 -11.43
C ASP A 180 16.75 5.94 -10.17
N ASN A 181 17.79 5.85 -9.35
CA ASN A 181 17.83 4.85 -8.29
C ASN A 181 17.09 5.27 -6.99
N ASN A 182 16.84 6.56 -6.80
CA ASN A 182 16.27 7.11 -5.57
C ASN A 182 14.90 7.79 -5.77
N HIS A 183 14.39 7.79 -7.01
CA HIS A 183 13.15 8.46 -7.40
C HIS A 183 12.22 7.45 -8.03
N GLN A 184 11.34 6.88 -7.26
CA GLN A 184 10.54 5.75 -7.74
C GLN A 184 9.11 5.83 -7.19
N GLY A 185 8.15 5.54 -8.07
CA GLY A 185 6.73 5.42 -7.72
C GLY A 185 6.24 4.02 -8.00
N TYR A 186 5.72 3.34 -6.99
CA TYR A 186 5.24 1.96 -7.07
C TYR A 186 3.75 1.88 -6.77
N GLY A 187 3.00 1.14 -7.55
CA GLY A 187 1.60 0.87 -7.21
C GLY A 187 1.49 0.11 -5.90
N ILE A 188 2.00 -1.12 -5.87
CA ILE A 188 2.05 -1.97 -4.67
C ILE A 188 3.48 -2.43 -4.45
N ARG A 189 3.94 -2.37 -3.21
CA ARG A 189 5.21 -2.95 -2.81
C ARG A 189 5.09 -3.82 -1.59
N PHE A 190 5.54 -5.06 -1.72
CA PHE A 190 5.86 -5.95 -0.62
C PHE A 190 7.37 -5.99 -0.44
N GLU A 191 7.84 -5.72 0.76
CA GLU A 191 9.26 -5.73 1.06
C GLU A 191 9.54 -6.37 2.40
N SER A 192 10.40 -7.38 2.41
CA SER A 192 11.04 -7.87 3.63
C SER A 192 12.42 -7.27 3.74
N LEU A 193 12.69 -6.63 4.86
CA LEU A 193 13.98 -6.02 5.16
C LEU A 193 14.92 -7.04 5.78
N ASN A 194 16.21 -6.89 5.49
CA ASN A 194 17.26 -7.72 6.07
C ASN A 194 17.76 -7.06 7.36
N ASP A 195 16.90 -7.00 8.36
CA ASP A 195 17.28 -6.58 9.69
C ASP A 195 17.91 -7.78 10.40
N ASP A 196 19.13 -7.64 10.90
CA ASP A 196 19.82 -8.65 11.72
C ASP A 196 20.01 -10.03 11.07
N ASN A 197 19.94 -10.16 9.75
CA ASN A 197 20.06 -11.42 9.01
C ASN A 197 19.09 -12.54 9.47
N VAL A 198 17.95 -12.19 10.02
CA VAL A 198 16.94 -13.15 10.44
C VAL A 198 15.99 -13.51 9.31
N LEU A 199 15.61 -14.77 9.25
CA LEU A 199 14.67 -15.27 8.25
C LEU A 199 13.31 -14.60 8.40
N ASN A 200 12.87 -13.92 7.33
CA ASN A 200 11.52 -13.39 7.23
C ASN A 200 11.01 -13.44 5.78
N TYR A 201 9.73 -13.68 5.62
CA TYR A 201 9.08 -13.72 4.31
C TYR A 201 7.55 -13.60 4.44
N TYR A 202 6.89 -13.34 3.31
CA TYR A 202 5.44 -13.47 3.18
C TYR A 202 5.07 -14.87 2.67
N ASN A 203 4.02 -15.44 3.24
CA ASN A 203 3.44 -16.71 2.82
C ASN A 203 1.94 -16.56 2.61
N GLY A 204 1.50 -16.56 1.36
CA GLY A 204 0.12 -16.26 1.00
C GLY A 204 -0.10 -14.78 0.71
N ILE A 205 0.20 -14.37 -0.52
CA ILE A 205 -0.16 -13.07 -1.09
C ILE A 205 -1.17 -13.34 -2.21
N GLN A 206 -2.37 -12.83 -2.05
CA GLN A 206 -3.42 -12.95 -3.06
C GLN A 206 -3.78 -11.55 -3.56
N MET A 207 -3.66 -11.33 -4.86
CA MET A 207 -4.00 -10.07 -5.51
C MET A 207 -4.90 -10.34 -6.71
N GLU A 208 -6.10 -9.74 -6.71
CA GLU A 208 -7.09 -9.99 -7.74
C GLU A 208 -7.85 -8.71 -8.11
N ASN A 209 -8.26 -8.61 -9.38
CA ASN A 209 -9.09 -7.51 -9.87
C ASN A 209 -8.45 -6.13 -9.62
N LEU A 210 -7.15 -6.02 -9.88
CA LEU A 210 -6.42 -4.76 -9.73
C LEU A 210 -6.43 -3.98 -11.05
N ASP A 211 -6.54 -2.65 -10.94
CA ASP A 211 -6.34 -1.71 -12.03
C ASP A 211 -5.23 -0.73 -11.63
N ILE A 212 -4.00 -1.00 -12.11
CA ILE A 212 -2.81 -0.22 -11.73
C ILE A 212 -2.28 0.54 -12.95
N LEU A 213 -2.29 1.86 -12.85
CA LEU A 213 -1.90 2.69 -13.98
C LEU A 213 -1.06 3.91 -13.56
N ASN A 214 -0.23 4.40 -14.49
CA ASN A 214 0.55 5.63 -14.32
C ASN A 214 1.42 5.60 -13.07
N THR A 215 2.22 4.57 -12.87
CA THR A 215 3.23 4.55 -11.80
C THR A 215 4.56 5.07 -12.31
N GLY A 216 5.31 5.77 -11.48
CA GLY A 216 6.64 6.27 -11.85
C GLY A 216 7.63 5.15 -12.14
N HIS A 217 7.47 3.99 -11.51
CA HIS A 217 8.33 2.82 -11.70
C HIS A 217 7.49 1.54 -11.93
N TYR A 218 7.33 0.65 -10.94
CA TYR A 218 6.63 -0.62 -11.12
C TYR A 218 5.16 -0.57 -10.68
N GLY A 219 4.31 -1.30 -11.39
CA GLY A 219 2.94 -1.54 -10.92
C GLY A 219 2.94 -2.32 -9.60
N ILE A 220 3.54 -3.51 -9.60
CA ILE A 220 3.76 -4.33 -8.39
C ILE A 220 5.24 -4.67 -8.26
N HIS A 221 5.76 -4.57 -7.04
CA HIS A 221 7.10 -5.05 -6.70
C HIS A 221 7.07 -5.88 -5.42
N ILE A 222 7.42 -7.15 -5.52
CA ILE A 222 7.56 -8.06 -4.37
C ILE A 222 9.04 -8.40 -4.23
N VAL A 223 9.64 -8.04 -3.10
CA VAL A 223 11.08 -8.21 -2.90
C VAL A 223 11.45 -8.62 -1.48
N ASN A 224 12.33 -9.62 -1.39
CA ASN A 224 13.04 -9.92 -0.16
C ASN A 224 14.48 -9.37 -0.24
N ARG A 225 14.87 -8.58 0.75
CA ARG A 225 16.19 -7.93 0.83
C ARG A 225 17.28 -8.82 1.44
N MET A 226 16.94 -10.02 1.88
CA MET A 226 17.94 -10.94 2.43
C MET A 226 19.07 -11.21 1.43
N SER A 227 20.29 -11.15 1.89
CA SER A 227 21.47 -11.49 1.11
C SER A 227 21.83 -12.96 1.31
N GLY A 228 22.29 -13.63 0.24
CA GLY A 228 22.74 -15.01 0.29
C GLY A 228 21.83 -16.00 -0.43
N ALA A 229 22.36 -17.19 -0.66
CA ALA A 229 21.73 -18.25 -1.47
C ALA A 229 20.83 -19.19 -0.66
N GLN A 230 20.27 -18.74 0.46
CA GLN A 230 19.43 -19.60 1.27
C GLN A 230 18.04 -19.71 0.67
N ALA A 231 17.65 -20.92 0.27
CA ALA A 231 16.37 -21.23 -0.37
C ALA A 231 15.14 -20.92 0.50
N ASP A 232 15.31 -20.62 1.77
CA ASP A 232 14.21 -20.40 2.71
C ASP A 232 13.73 -18.94 2.78
N TYR A 233 14.46 -17.99 2.18
CA TYR A 233 14.12 -16.56 2.19
C TYR A 233 13.13 -16.12 1.11
N TYR A 234 12.53 -17.04 0.39
CA TYR A 234 11.59 -16.69 -0.66
C TYR A 234 10.21 -16.35 -0.10
N HIS A 235 9.64 -15.25 -0.60
CA HIS A 235 8.19 -15.07 -0.53
C HIS A 235 7.52 -16.19 -1.31
N ARG A 236 6.42 -16.72 -0.82
CA ARG A 236 5.81 -17.91 -1.41
C ARG A 236 4.28 -17.88 -1.42
N ASN A 237 3.69 -18.77 -2.24
CA ASN A 237 2.24 -18.86 -2.40
C ASN A 237 1.63 -17.50 -2.83
N ILE A 238 2.10 -17.00 -3.97
CA ILE A 238 1.72 -15.70 -4.51
C ILE A 238 0.80 -15.92 -5.72
N VAL A 239 -0.37 -15.32 -5.68
CA VAL A 239 -1.30 -15.32 -6.81
C VAL A 239 -1.64 -13.89 -7.21
N ILE A 240 -1.47 -13.57 -8.48
CA ILE A 240 -1.88 -12.29 -9.09
C ILE A 240 -2.74 -12.62 -10.30
N LYS A 241 -4.00 -12.22 -10.28
CA LYS A 241 -4.90 -12.57 -11.37
C LYS A 241 -5.93 -11.50 -11.71
N ASN A 242 -6.51 -11.60 -12.91
CA ASN A 242 -7.60 -10.74 -13.39
C ASN A 242 -7.28 -9.25 -13.28
N SER A 243 -6.02 -8.86 -13.52
CA SER A 243 -5.52 -7.52 -13.21
C SER A 243 -5.01 -6.79 -14.46
N LYS A 244 -5.05 -5.45 -14.41
CA LYS A 244 -4.59 -4.59 -15.51
C LYS A 244 -3.46 -3.70 -15.05
N PHE A 245 -2.45 -3.59 -15.90
CA PHE A 245 -1.26 -2.76 -15.68
C PHE A 245 -1.09 -1.86 -16.90
N THR A 246 -1.32 -0.55 -16.72
CA THR A 246 -1.32 0.40 -17.84
C THR A 246 -0.33 1.53 -17.59
N ASP A 247 0.54 1.79 -18.59
CA ASP A 247 1.44 2.94 -18.60
C ASP A 247 2.30 3.08 -17.35
N ASN A 248 2.85 1.97 -16.85
CA ASN A 248 3.81 2.02 -15.76
C ASN A 248 5.20 2.42 -16.30
N GLY A 249 5.89 3.31 -15.63
CA GLY A 249 7.21 3.81 -16.05
C GLY A 249 8.31 2.76 -16.05
N GLY A 250 8.15 1.72 -15.26
CA GLY A 250 8.94 0.48 -15.26
C GLY A 250 8.10 -0.71 -15.68
N SER A 251 8.32 -1.85 -15.05
CA SER A 251 7.58 -3.08 -15.32
C SER A 251 6.18 -3.06 -14.68
N GLY A 252 5.24 -3.80 -15.28
CA GLY A 252 3.94 -4.04 -14.66
C GLY A 252 4.10 -4.79 -13.36
N ILE A 253 4.82 -5.92 -13.36
CA ILE A 253 5.11 -6.72 -12.17
C ILE A 253 6.61 -7.05 -12.11
N VAL A 254 7.21 -6.91 -10.93
CA VAL A 254 8.57 -7.39 -10.64
C VAL A 254 8.53 -8.26 -9.40
N LEU A 255 9.08 -9.47 -9.53
CA LEU A 255 9.20 -10.46 -8.48
C LEU A 255 10.67 -10.74 -8.20
N ALA A 256 11.11 -10.53 -6.97
CA ALA A 256 12.47 -10.80 -6.56
C ALA A 256 12.50 -11.71 -5.32
N ARG A 257 13.12 -12.89 -5.48
CA ARG A 257 13.14 -13.94 -4.47
C ARG A 257 11.73 -14.41 -4.07
N CYS A 258 11.00 -14.87 -5.06
CA CYS A 258 9.66 -15.44 -4.92
C CYS A 258 9.64 -16.88 -5.43
N LYS A 259 8.77 -17.70 -4.88
CA LYS A 259 8.48 -19.06 -5.35
C LYS A 259 6.99 -19.37 -5.22
N ASP A 260 6.56 -20.41 -5.92
CA ASP A 260 5.16 -20.82 -5.94
C ASP A 260 4.27 -19.64 -6.37
N VAL A 261 4.57 -19.05 -7.55
CA VAL A 261 3.92 -17.85 -8.07
C VAL A 261 3.05 -18.18 -9.25
N VAL A 262 1.81 -17.69 -9.22
CA VAL A 262 0.89 -17.72 -10.34
C VAL A 262 0.54 -16.30 -10.75
N VAL A 263 0.73 -15.96 -12.02
CA VAL A 263 0.23 -14.73 -12.64
C VAL A 263 -0.63 -15.14 -13.82
N GLU A 264 -1.92 -14.86 -13.76
CA GLU A 264 -2.87 -15.31 -14.80
C GLU A 264 -3.93 -14.27 -15.14
N ASN A 265 -4.51 -14.38 -16.33
CA ASN A 265 -5.63 -13.54 -16.79
C ASN A 265 -5.38 -12.04 -16.60
N SER A 266 -4.15 -11.59 -16.80
CA SER A 266 -3.77 -10.21 -16.55
C SER A 266 -3.27 -9.52 -17.82
N GLU A 267 -3.59 -8.24 -17.95
CA GLU A 267 -3.27 -7.42 -19.12
C GLU A 267 -2.16 -6.42 -18.80
N PHE A 268 -1.20 -6.29 -19.71
CA PHE A 268 -0.10 -5.34 -19.62
C PHE A 268 -0.08 -4.45 -20.87
N LYS A 269 -0.14 -3.13 -20.65
CA LYS A 269 -0.09 -2.15 -21.73
C LYS A 269 0.80 -0.98 -21.35
N GLY A 270 1.76 -0.63 -22.23
CA GLY A 270 2.60 0.54 -22.02
C GLY A 270 3.59 0.42 -20.86
N SER A 271 4.08 -0.79 -20.55
CA SER A 271 5.20 -0.96 -19.61
C SER A 271 6.44 -0.24 -20.11
N GLY A 272 7.16 0.46 -19.24
CA GLY A 272 8.26 1.35 -19.62
C GLY A 272 7.77 2.66 -20.21
N SER A 273 6.61 3.15 -19.77
CA SER A 273 6.04 4.42 -20.24
C SER A 273 6.94 5.61 -19.89
N GLY A 274 7.00 6.58 -20.76
CA GLY A 274 7.65 7.89 -20.56
C GLY A 274 6.67 9.05 -20.69
N LYS A 275 5.38 8.82 -20.48
CA LYS A 275 4.34 9.85 -20.63
C LYS A 275 4.44 10.99 -19.61
N ASP A 276 5.05 10.75 -18.47
CA ASP A 276 5.36 11.76 -17.46
C ASP A 276 6.88 11.76 -17.19
N SER A 277 7.46 12.94 -16.96
CA SER A 277 8.90 13.10 -16.70
C SER A 277 9.37 12.42 -15.42
N ARG A 278 8.46 12.01 -14.55
CA ARG A 278 8.72 11.25 -13.31
C ARG A 278 8.71 9.74 -13.53
N MET A 279 8.47 9.28 -14.74
CA MET A 279 8.48 7.87 -15.11
C MET A 279 9.87 7.41 -15.50
N TRP A 280 10.19 6.17 -15.18
CA TRP A 280 11.51 5.58 -15.46
C TRP A 280 11.78 5.30 -16.94
N ASN A 281 10.74 5.25 -17.77
CA ASN A 281 10.81 5.06 -19.22
C ASN A 281 11.59 3.80 -19.66
N ARG A 282 11.50 2.73 -18.85
CA ARG A 282 12.15 1.46 -19.16
C ARG A 282 11.54 0.33 -18.33
N GLY A 283 11.10 -0.75 -18.96
CA GLY A 283 10.51 -1.87 -18.24
C GLY A 283 10.05 -3.01 -19.14
N SER A 284 9.49 -4.01 -18.50
CA SER A 284 8.88 -5.20 -19.09
C SER A 284 7.47 -5.41 -18.53
N SER A 285 6.66 -6.22 -19.16
CA SER A 285 5.35 -6.57 -18.61
C SER A 285 5.49 -7.29 -17.27
N LEU A 286 6.27 -8.37 -17.27
CA LEU A 286 6.62 -9.15 -16.09
C LEU A 286 8.13 -9.38 -16.06
N TRP A 287 8.75 -9.21 -14.91
CA TRP A 287 10.14 -9.51 -14.69
C TRP A 287 10.35 -10.26 -13.38
N THR A 288 11.15 -11.32 -13.44
CA THR A 288 11.51 -12.12 -12.29
C THR A 288 13.02 -12.09 -12.04
N TYR A 289 13.41 -12.07 -10.79
CA TYR A 289 14.81 -12.05 -10.38
C TYR A 289 15.03 -13.00 -9.21
N THR A 290 15.94 -13.97 -9.40
CA THR A 290 16.23 -15.02 -8.38
C THR A 290 14.96 -15.67 -7.82
N CYS A 291 14.00 -16.00 -8.66
CA CYS A 291 12.81 -16.77 -8.31
C CYS A 291 13.00 -18.26 -8.63
N ASN A 292 12.29 -19.14 -7.90
CA ASN A 292 12.20 -20.57 -8.13
C ASN A 292 10.78 -20.96 -8.54
#